data_a4abfc2e2e344a5a52fb219f51ae1590
#
_entry.id   a4abfc2e2e344a5a52fb219f51ae1590
#
_cell.length_a   1.000
_cell.length_b   1.000
_cell.length_c   1.000
_cell.angle_alpha   90.00
_cell.angle_beta   90.00
_cell.angle_gamma   90.00
#
_symmetry.space_group_name_H-M   'P 1'
#
loop_
_entity.id
_entity.type
_entity.pdbx_description
1 polymer ?
#
loop_
_entity_poly.entity_id
_entity_poly.type
_entity_poly.pdbx_seq_one_letter_code
_entity_poly.pdbx_strand_id
1 'polypeptide(L)'
;ERIVSVALDTLGVLLECYSRYTVRFQEPEEVSEERRMKLLGLILSCLANYREQVRQEALLVIGQHIFGSQILAERDKSRMFSLCAKKLLFLLNENKGGELSLYYRAATLSHIDRFIAHYQLFGGLVETSTREKIAFFPGTFDPFTLSHKEIAKKIQELGFTVFLAIDEFSWSKKTQPHLVRRQIVNMSIADEFYVHLFPDNTPVNIANPADLRRLREM
;
A
#
# COMPACT_ATOMS: atom_id res chain seq x y z
N GLU A 1 14.73 14.28 -11.70
CA GLU A 1 13.69 13.44 -12.34
C GLU A 1 14.28 12.14 -12.84
N ARG A 2 15.28 12.11 -13.72
CA ARG A 2 15.91 10.88 -14.24
C ARG A 2 16.44 9.96 -13.15
N ILE A 3 17.00 10.48 -12.05
CA ILE A 3 17.55 9.67 -10.93
C ILE A 3 16.45 8.87 -10.25
N VAL A 4 15.28 9.46 -10.04
CA VAL A 4 14.15 8.78 -9.38
C VAL A 4 13.59 7.67 -10.27
N SER A 5 13.42 7.95 -11.57
CA SER A 5 12.98 6.95 -12.54
C SER A 5 13.93 5.74 -12.57
N VAL A 6 15.25 6.01 -12.73
CA VAL A 6 16.27 4.95 -12.73
C VAL A 6 16.30 4.18 -11.41
N ALA A 7 16.15 4.87 -10.27
CA ALA A 7 16.14 4.20 -8.97
C ALA A 7 14.92 3.28 -8.81
N LEU A 8 13.74 3.72 -9.23
CA LEU A 8 12.51 2.92 -9.17
C LEU A 8 12.55 1.73 -10.12
N ASP A 9 13.02 1.92 -11.35
CA ASP A 9 13.24 0.86 -12.31
C ASP A 9 14.23 -0.19 -11.75
N THR A 10 15.33 0.29 -11.15
CA THR A 10 16.31 -0.59 -10.48
C THR A 10 15.67 -1.39 -9.34
N LEU A 11 14.77 -0.80 -8.56
CA LEU A 11 14.04 -1.54 -7.51
C LEU A 11 13.15 -2.64 -8.11
N GLY A 12 12.51 -2.37 -9.24
CA GLY A 12 11.73 -3.36 -9.98
C GLY A 12 12.60 -4.53 -10.47
N VAL A 13 13.72 -4.22 -11.11
CA VAL A 13 14.70 -5.22 -11.57
C VAL A 13 15.27 -6.04 -10.41
N LEU A 14 15.58 -5.40 -9.28
CA LEU A 14 16.05 -6.10 -8.07
C LEU A 14 15.00 -7.09 -7.56
N LEU A 15 13.73 -6.69 -7.55
CA LEU A 15 12.63 -7.57 -7.12
C LEU A 15 12.51 -8.80 -8.03
N GLU A 16 12.61 -8.63 -9.35
CA GLU A 16 12.66 -9.73 -10.31
C GLU A 16 13.89 -10.63 -10.10
N CYS A 17 15.07 -10.04 -9.87
CA CYS A 17 16.30 -10.78 -9.64
C CYS A 17 16.24 -11.62 -8.36
N TYR A 18 15.68 -11.08 -7.29
CA TYR A 18 15.51 -11.84 -6.05
C TYR A 18 14.62 -13.07 -6.21
N SER A 19 13.61 -13.01 -7.08
CA SER A 19 12.79 -14.18 -7.36
C SER A 19 13.49 -15.23 -8.23
N ARG A 20 14.33 -14.78 -9.18
CA ARG A 20 15.00 -15.67 -10.12
C ARG A 20 16.26 -16.33 -9.56
N TYR A 21 16.98 -15.63 -8.69
CA TYR A 21 18.33 -16.02 -8.26
C TYR A 21 18.42 -16.44 -6.79
N THR A 22 17.33 -16.83 -6.17
CA THR A 22 17.29 -17.32 -4.77
C THR A 22 18.36 -18.40 -4.54
N VAL A 23 18.51 -19.35 -5.47
CA VAL A 23 19.52 -20.42 -5.39
C VAL A 23 20.95 -19.87 -5.49
N ARG A 24 21.16 -18.79 -6.24
CA ARG A 24 22.50 -18.18 -6.43
C ARG A 24 22.98 -17.44 -5.19
N PHE A 25 22.06 -16.85 -4.45
CA PHE A 25 22.40 -16.12 -3.21
C PHE A 25 22.57 -17.05 -2.01
N GLN A 26 22.26 -18.35 -2.14
CA GLN A 26 22.33 -19.35 -1.05
C GLN A 26 21.61 -18.89 0.23
N GLU A 27 20.60 -18.06 0.07
CA GLU A 27 19.82 -17.53 1.18
C GLU A 27 18.61 -18.44 1.45
N PRO A 28 18.19 -18.58 2.72
CA PRO A 28 16.92 -19.21 3.06
C PRO A 28 15.75 -18.48 2.36
N GLU A 29 14.74 -19.24 1.92
CA GLU A 29 13.58 -18.69 1.21
C GLU A 29 12.90 -17.58 2.01
N GLU A 30 12.81 -17.73 3.33
CA GLU A 30 12.22 -16.75 4.25
C GLU A 30 12.94 -15.38 4.20
N VAL A 31 14.28 -15.39 4.15
CA VAL A 31 15.08 -14.15 4.04
C VAL A 31 14.88 -13.48 2.69
N SER A 32 14.85 -14.29 1.63
CA SER A 32 14.61 -13.79 0.27
C SER A 32 13.22 -13.18 0.16
N GLU A 33 12.22 -13.81 0.77
CA GLU A 33 10.86 -13.30 0.82
C GLU A 33 10.76 -11.98 1.61
N GLU A 34 11.35 -11.91 2.79
CA GLU A 34 11.37 -10.69 3.58
C GLU A 34 11.96 -9.51 2.78
N ARG A 35 13.03 -9.75 2.03
CA ARG A 35 13.64 -8.74 1.16
C ARG A 35 12.73 -8.32 0.02
N ARG A 36 12.05 -9.28 -0.65
CA ARG A 36 11.06 -8.97 -1.68
C ARG A 36 9.93 -8.12 -1.13
N MET A 37 9.43 -8.44 0.08
CA MET A 37 8.38 -7.65 0.72
C MET A 37 8.86 -6.25 1.10
N LYS A 38 10.09 -6.09 1.54
CA LYS A 38 10.71 -4.77 1.77
C LYS A 38 10.80 -3.96 0.48
N LEU A 39 11.24 -4.56 -0.63
CA LEU A 39 11.28 -3.89 -1.94
C LEU A 39 9.88 -3.47 -2.40
N LEU A 40 8.89 -4.35 -2.27
CA LEU A 40 7.49 -4.04 -2.56
C LEU A 40 6.98 -2.88 -1.69
N GLY A 41 7.27 -2.89 -0.39
CA GLY A 41 6.93 -1.80 0.52
C GLY A 41 7.54 -0.46 0.12
N LEU A 42 8.81 -0.44 -0.33
CA LEU A 42 9.46 0.77 -0.85
C LEU A 42 8.76 1.29 -2.11
N ILE A 43 8.40 0.42 -3.05
CA ILE A 43 7.66 0.79 -4.27
C ILE A 43 6.28 1.37 -3.89
N LEU A 44 5.56 0.75 -2.96
CA LEU A 44 4.27 1.26 -2.46
C LEU A 44 4.42 2.62 -1.76
N SER A 45 5.52 2.85 -1.03
CA SER A 45 5.82 4.15 -0.43
C SER A 45 5.98 5.25 -1.48
N CYS A 46 6.51 4.89 -2.66
CA CYS A 46 6.59 5.83 -3.77
C CYS A 46 5.20 6.19 -4.36
N LEU A 47 4.19 5.31 -4.25
CA LEU A 47 2.82 5.63 -4.64
C LEU A 47 2.16 6.68 -3.73
N ALA A 48 2.59 6.78 -2.48
CA ALA A 48 2.11 7.79 -1.55
C ALA A 48 2.87 9.13 -1.67
N ASN A 49 3.90 9.22 -2.52
CA ASN A 49 4.72 10.40 -2.66
C ASN A 49 3.90 11.63 -3.10
N TYR A 50 4.22 12.82 -2.57
CA TYR A 50 3.53 14.06 -2.94
C TYR A 50 3.76 14.46 -4.40
N ARG A 51 4.89 14.07 -5.00
CA ARG A 51 5.21 14.33 -6.41
C ARG A 51 4.50 13.33 -7.30
N GLU A 52 3.66 13.82 -8.19
CA GLU A 52 2.89 12.99 -9.11
C GLU A 52 3.77 12.10 -9.99
N GLN A 53 4.88 12.62 -10.48
CA GLN A 53 5.81 11.87 -11.33
C GLN A 53 6.38 10.64 -10.60
N VAL A 54 6.74 10.76 -9.31
CA VAL A 54 7.21 9.61 -8.53
C VAL A 54 6.13 8.54 -8.44
N ARG A 55 4.87 8.94 -8.25
CA ARG A 55 3.74 8.00 -8.24
C ARG A 55 3.53 7.32 -9.58
N GLN A 56 3.66 8.06 -10.68
CA GLN A 56 3.53 7.52 -12.04
C GLN A 56 4.61 6.48 -12.33
N GLU A 57 5.87 6.78 -12.01
CA GLU A 57 6.99 5.82 -12.15
C GLU A 57 6.78 4.57 -11.29
N ALA A 58 6.30 4.73 -10.05
CA ALA A 58 5.98 3.59 -9.19
C ALA A 58 4.87 2.71 -9.78
N LEU A 59 3.85 3.30 -10.41
CA LEU A 59 2.81 2.58 -11.13
C LEU A 59 3.37 1.78 -12.31
N LEU A 60 4.28 2.36 -13.09
CA LEU A 60 4.95 1.65 -14.18
C LEU A 60 5.73 0.44 -13.66
N VAL A 61 6.49 0.62 -12.58
CA VAL A 61 7.25 -0.48 -11.98
C VAL A 61 6.34 -1.60 -11.51
N ILE A 62 5.23 -1.29 -10.83
CA ILE A 62 4.25 -2.29 -10.41
C ILE A 62 3.65 -3.01 -11.61
N GLY A 63 3.29 -2.27 -12.66
CA GLY A 63 2.73 -2.85 -13.87
C GLY A 63 3.71 -3.73 -14.62
N GLN A 64 4.92 -3.26 -14.85
CA GLN A 64 5.90 -3.92 -15.71
C GLN A 64 6.72 -4.98 -14.99
N HIS A 65 7.31 -4.65 -13.84
CA HIS A 65 8.25 -5.53 -13.12
C HIS A 65 7.58 -6.47 -12.13
N ILE A 66 6.32 -6.25 -11.76
CA ILE A 66 5.59 -7.18 -10.91
C ILE A 66 4.58 -7.97 -11.74
N PHE A 67 3.45 -7.36 -12.08
CA PHE A 67 2.35 -8.09 -12.70
C PHE A 67 2.53 -8.36 -14.20
N GLY A 68 3.27 -7.52 -14.91
CA GLY A 68 3.67 -7.73 -16.32
C GLY A 68 4.97 -8.49 -16.51
N SER A 69 5.69 -8.81 -15.43
CA SER A 69 6.98 -9.49 -15.48
C SER A 69 6.87 -10.88 -16.13
N GLN A 70 7.83 -11.17 -17.00
CA GLN A 70 8.03 -12.52 -17.58
C GLN A 70 9.04 -13.34 -16.75
N ILE A 71 9.65 -12.74 -15.75
CA ILE A 71 10.71 -13.31 -14.93
C ILE A 71 10.14 -13.84 -13.61
N LEU A 72 9.21 -13.08 -13.00
CA LEU A 72 8.56 -13.49 -11.76
C LEU A 72 7.66 -14.71 -11.99
N ALA A 73 7.80 -15.70 -11.11
CA ALA A 73 6.90 -16.85 -11.11
C ALA A 73 5.47 -16.42 -10.76
N GLU A 74 4.48 -17.06 -11.36
CA GLU A 74 3.06 -16.74 -11.13
C GLU A 74 2.66 -16.87 -9.64
N ARG A 75 3.28 -17.83 -8.92
CA ARG A 75 3.09 -18.00 -7.47
C ARG A 75 3.56 -16.77 -6.69
N ASP A 76 4.70 -16.19 -7.07
CA ASP A 76 5.25 -14.99 -6.39
C ASP A 76 4.38 -13.77 -6.68
N LYS A 77 3.90 -13.62 -7.93
CA LYS A 77 2.94 -12.56 -8.28
C LYS A 77 1.64 -12.68 -7.49
N SER A 78 1.09 -13.91 -7.38
CA SER A 78 -0.13 -14.18 -6.61
C SER A 78 0.04 -13.82 -5.14
N ARG A 79 1.18 -14.15 -4.55
CA ARG A 79 1.49 -13.82 -3.16
C ARG A 79 1.63 -12.31 -2.96
N MET A 80 2.33 -11.62 -3.85
CA MET A 80 2.44 -10.16 -3.82
C MET A 80 1.07 -9.50 -3.98
N PHE A 81 0.25 -10.00 -4.92
CA PHE A 81 -1.11 -9.52 -5.11
C PHE A 81 -1.94 -9.69 -3.84
N SER A 82 -1.95 -10.87 -3.26
CA SER A 82 -2.70 -11.16 -2.02
C SER A 82 -2.37 -10.16 -0.91
N LEU A 83 -1.11 -9.80 -0.76
CA LEU A 83 -0.66 -8.88 0.29
C LEU A 83 -0.93 -7.41 -0.03
N CYS A 84 -0.71 -6.99 -1.28
CA CYS A 84 -0.69 -5.56 -1.61
C CYS A 84 -1.97 -5.04 -2.28
N ALA A 85 -2.86 -5.89 -2.79
CA ALA A 85 -4.02 -5.45 -3.57
C ALA A 85 -4.89 -4.42 -2.83
N LYS A 86 -5.25 -4.70 -1.59
CA LYS A 86 -6.03 -3.79 -0.76
C LYS A 86 -5.28 -2.47 -0.52
N LYS A 87 -3.99 -2.56 -0.18
CA LYS A 87 -3.14 -1.38 0.03
C LYS A 87 -3.00 -0.54 -1.22
N LEU A 88 -2.78 -1.18 -2.37
CA LEU A 88 -2.69 -0.53 -3.67
C LEU A 88 -3.96 0.26 -3.98
N LEU A 89 -5.14 -0.33 -3.79
CA LEU A 89 -6.42 0.34 -4.01
C LEU A 89 -6.60 1.56 -3.11
N PHE A 90 -6.24 1.47 -1.82
CA PHE A 90 -6.27 2.62 -0.92
C PHE A 90 -5.33 3.74 -1.37
N LEU A 91 -4.09 3.41 -1.73
CA LEU A 91 -3.12 4.39 -2.21
C LEU A 91 -3.57 5.07 -3.51
N LEU A 92 -4.17 4.32 -4.42
CA LEU A 92 -4.72 4.85 -5.67
C LEU A 92 -5.92 5.79 -5.41
N ASN A 93 -6.74 5.49 -4.43
CA ASN A 93 -7.89 6.33 -4.08
C ASN A 93 -7.47 7.63 -3.41
N GLU A 94 -6.46 7.61 -2.54
CA GLU A 94 -5.95 8.81 -1.86
C GLU A 94 -5.29 9.80 -2.83
N ASN A 95 -4.56 9.32 -3.80
CA ASN A 95 -3.75 10.14 -4.70
C ASN A 95 -4.41 10.29 -6.07
N LYS A 96 -5.44 11.13 -6.14
CA LYS A 96 -6.25 11.33 -7.37
C LYS A 96 -5.45 12.03 -8.44
N GLY A 97 -4.36 12.28 -8.69
CA GLY A 97 -3.56 12.90 -9.76
C GLY A 97 -4.35 13.49 -10.93
N GLY A 98 -3.65 14.15 -11.83
CA GLY A 98 -4.21 14.73 -13.05
C GLY A 98 -4.61 13.68 -14.11
N GLU A 99 -5.07 14.14 -15.28
CA GLU A 99 -5.52 13.27 -16.38
C GLU A 99 -4.47 12.25 -16.81
N LEU A 100 -3.21 12.63 -16.88
CA LEU A 100 -2.11 11.74 -17.24
C LEU A 100 -1.97 10.57 -16.24
N SER A 101 -2.23 10.82 -14.97
CA SER A 101 -2.22 9.78 -13.92
C SER A 101 -3.26 8.68 -14.18
N LEU A 102 -4.36 8.98 -14.86
CA LEU A 102 -5.37 7.99 -15.24
C LEU A 102 -4.79 6.93 -16.18
N TYR A 103 -4.00 7.32 -17.17
CA TYR A 103 -3.37 6.39 -18.11
C TYR A 103 -2.40 5.44 -17.41
N TYR A 104 -1.58 5.96 -16.50
CA TYR A 104 -0.66 5.11 -15.72
C TYR A 104 -1.41 4.10 -14.85
N ARG A 105 -2.49 4.53 -14.20
CA ARG A 105 -3.35 3.65 -13.40
C ARG A 105 -4.01 2.58 -14.28
N ALA A 106 -4.58 2.98 -15.40
CA ALA A 106 -5.23 2.07 -16.34
C ALA A 106 -4.24 1.02 -16.88
N ALA A 107 -3.03 1.43 -17.24
CA ALA A 107 -1.97 0.52 -17.70
C ALA A 107 -1.60 -0.49 -16.60
N THR A 108 -1.38 -0.03 -15.37
CA THR A 108 -1.05 -0.90 -14.24
C THR A 108 -2.18 -1.88 -13.94
N LEU A 109 -3.42 -1.40 -13.89
CA LEU A 109 -4.59 -2.25 -13.66
C LEU A 109 -4.79 -3.28 -14.78
N SER A 110 -4.48 -2.92 -16.03
CA SER A 110 -4.50 -3.86 -17.16
C SER A 110 -3.45 -4.97 -17.03
N HIS A 111 -2.27 -4.68 -16.48
CA HIS A 111 -1.27 -5.71 -16.17
C HIS A 111 -1.76 -6.65 -15.07
N ILE A 112 -2.38 -6.10 -14.01
CA ILE A 112 -2.96 -6.87 -12.91
C ILE A 112 -4.09 -7.77 -13.42
N ASP A 113 -4.99 -7.22 -14.21
CA ASP A 113 -6.12 -7.97 -14.79
C ASP A 113 -5.65 -9.14 -15.66
N ARG A 114 -4.68 -8.90 -16.56
CA ARG A 114 -4.08 -9.95 -17.38
C ARG A 114 -3.40 -11.03 -16.54
N PHE A 115 -2.70 -10.65 -15.48
CA PHE A 115 -2.12 -11.61 -14.54
C PHE A 115 -3.20 -12.47 -13.90
N ILE A 116 -4.26 -11.85 -13.35
CA ILE A 116 -5.37 -12.56 -12.68
C ILE A 116 -6.02 -13.53 -13.65
N ALA A 117 -6.40 -13.07 -14.85
CA ALA A 117 -7.05 -13.89 -15.87
C ALA A 117 -6.16 -15.09 -16.29
N HIS A 118 -4.87 -14.85 -16.53
CA HIS A 118 -3.91 -15.91 -16.87
C HIS A 118 -3.77 -16.92 -15.72
N TYR A 119 -3.58 -16.45 -14.49
CA TYR A 119 -3.38 -17.32 -13.34
C TYR A 119 -4.61 -18.20 -13.06
N GLN A 120 -5.82 -17.64 -13.17
CA GLN A 120 -7.07 -18.38 -13.03
C GLN A 120 -7.29 -19.40 -14.14
N LEU A 121 -6.91 -19.07 -15.39
CA LEU A 121 -7.02 -19.99 -16.53
C LEU A 121 -6.22 -21.27 -16.31
N PHE A 122 -5.11 -21.20 -15.58
CA PHE A 122 -4.29 -22.37 -15.22
C PHE A 122 -4.64 -22.96 -13.85
N GLY A 123 -5.82 -22.68 -13.32
CA GLY A 123 -6.34 -23.26 -12.08
C GLY A 123 -5.81 -22.61 -10.80
N GLY A 124 -5.13 -21.48 -10.91
CA GLY A 124 -4.69 -20.71 -9.75
C GLY A 124 -5.86 -19.99 -9.08
N LEU A 125 -5.85 -19.95 -7.75
CA LEU A 125 -6.79 -19.15 -6.96
C LEU A 125 -6.12 -17.83 -6.58
N VAL A 126 -6.74 -16.73 -6.98
CA VAL A 126 -6.32 -15.39 -6.58
C VAL A 126 -7.13 -14.96 -5.36
N GLU A 127 -6.47 -14.93 -4.23
CA GLU A 127 -7.08 -14.51 -2.97
C GLU A 127 -6.47 -13.19 -2.51
N THR A 128 -7.29 -12.32 -1.93
CA THR A 128 -6.80 -11.16 -1.22
C THR A 128 -6.64 -11.53 0.25
N SER A 129 -5.48 -11.19 0.83
CA SER A 129 -5.27 -11.39 2.26
C SER A 129 -6.20 -10.49 3.05
N THR A 130 -7.23 -11.08 3.65
CA THR A 130 -8.17 -10.40 4.52
C THR A 130 -7.96 -10.84 5.95
N ARG A 131 -7.92 -9.86 6.84
CA ARG A 131 -7.94 -10.09 8.29
C ARG A 131 -9.33 -9.75 8.77
N GLU A 132 -9.97 -10.65 9.50
CA GLU A 132 -11.31 -10.47 10.03
C GLU A 132 -11.37 -9.39 11.12
N LYS A 133 -10.27 -9.22 11.86
CA LYS A 133 -10.20 -8.26 12.95
C LYS A 133 -9.80 -6.88 12.43
N ILE A 134 -10.60 -5.88 12.77
CA ILE A 134 -10.35 -4.48 12.40
C ILE A 134 -10.07 -3.68 13.68
N ALA A 135 -9.02 -2.89 13.65
CA ALA A 135 -8.71 -1.90 14.67
C ALA A 135 -8.90 -0.50 14.12
N PHE A 136 -9.63 0.32 14.84
CA PHE A 136 -9.81 1.72 14.54
C PHE A 136 -8.93 2.56 15.46
N PHE A 137 -8.01 3.33 14.86
CA PHE A 137 -7.04 4.13 15.57
C PHE A 137 -7.24 5.62 15.23
N PRO A 138 -8.07 6.33 16.02
CA PRO A 138 -8.31 7.75 15.79
C PRO A 138 -7.20 8.61 16.39
N GLY A 139 -6.97 9.78 15.81
CA GLY A 139 -6.03 10.75 16.33
C GLY A 139 -5.92 12.02 15.50
N THR A 140 -5.41 13.07 16.11
CA THR A 140 -5.16 14.35 15.43
C THR A 140 -3.99 14.22 14.45
N PHE A 141 -3.00 13.39 14.77
CA PHE A 141 -1.78 13.12 13.96
C PHE A 141 -1.10 14.38 13.41
N ASP A 142 -0.79 15.31 14.31
CA ASP A 142 -0.15 16.58 13.94
C ASP A 142 1.12 16.85 14.77
N PRO A 143 2.29 16.33 14.31
CA PRO A 143 2.48 15.43 13.18
C PRO A 143 2.22 13.96 13.53
N PHE A 144 2.10 13.11 12.52
CA PHE A 144 2.19 11.66 12.68
C PHE A 144 3.65 11.29 12.97
N THR A 145 3.90 10.66 14.11
CA THR A 145 5.25 10.33 14.58
C THR A 145 5.57 8.85 14.42
N LEU A 146 6.86 8.51 14.57
CA LEU A 146 7.31 7.11 14.60
C LEU A 146 6.60 6.30 15.70
N SER A 147 6.31 6.92 16.85
CA SER A 147 5.55 6.24 17.92
C SER A 147 4.14 5.84 17.48
N HIS A 148 3.45 6.69 16.71
CA HIS A 148 2.15 6.33 16.13
C HIS A 148 2.27 5.16 15.16
N LYS A 149 3.31 5.17 14.29
CA LYS A 149 3.58 4.08 13.36
C LYS A 149 3.87 2.78 14.10
N GLU A 150 4.69 2.81 15.13
CA GLU A 150 5.02 1.62 15.94
C GLU A 150 3.80 1.05 16.68
N ILE A 151 2.91 1.89 17.19
CA ILE A 151 1.64 1.44 17.76
C ILE A 151 0.80 0.73 16.70
N ALA A 152 0.64 1.33 15.51
CA ALA A 152 -0.12 0.73 14.41
C ALA A 152 0.48 -0.62 13.98
N LYS A 153 1.81 -0.72 13.91
CA LYS A 153 2.52 -1.97 13.60
C LYS A 153 2.26 -3.05 14.65
N LYS A 154 2.36 -2.72 15.93
CA LYS A 154 2.06 -3.67 17.00
C LYS A 154 0.62 -4.18 16.97
N ILE A 155 -0.34 -3.31 16.66
CA ILE A 155 -1.73 -3.73 16.47
C ILE A 155 -1.84 -4.65 15.23
N GLN A 156 -1.14 -4.32 14.15
CA GLN A 156 -1.05 -5.18 12.96
C GLN A 156 -0.45 -6.56 13.28
N GLU A 157 0.59 -6.64 14.10
CA GLU A 157 1.24 -7.90 14.54
C GLU A 157 0.28 -8.79 15.34
N LEU A 158 -0.70 -8.19 16.05
CA LEU A 158 -1.77 -8.91 16.74
C LEU A 158 -2.86 -9.47 15.79
N GLY A 159 -2.68 -9.33 14.48
CA GLY A 159 -3.58 -9.88 13.46
C GLY A 159 -4.70 -8.94 13.02
N PHE A 160 -4.65 -7.65 13.36
CA PHE A 160 -5.65 -6.68 12.95
C PHE A 160 -5.30 -6.00 11.62
N THR A 161 -6.32 -5.63 10.85
CA THR A 161 -6.23 -4.55 9.86
C THR A 161 -6.49 -3.22 10.60
N VAL A 162 -5.56 -2.28 10.51
CA VAL A 162 -5.61 -1.01 11.24
C VAL A 162 -6.10 0.11 10.34
N PHE A 163 -7.12 0.84 10.75
CA PHE A 163 -7.58 2.05 10.09
C PHE A 163 -7.27 3.27 10.95
N LEU A 164 -6.43 4.16 10.43
CA LEU A 164 -6.10 5.44 11.04
C LEU A 164 -7.13 6.48 10.63
N ALA A 165 -7.86 7.04 11.58
CA ALA A 165 -8.82 8.10 11.34
C ALA A 165 -8.29 9.44 11.86
N ILE A 166 -8.20 10.40 10.97
CA ILE A 166 -7.68 11.73 11.29
C ILE A 166 -8.84 12.61 11.76
N ASP A 167 -8.75 13.15 12.97
CA ASP A 167 -9.73 14.09 13.48
C ASP A 167 -9.78 15.33 12.59
N GLU A 168 -10.99 15.72 12.19
CA GLU A 168 -11.19 16.87 11.32
C GLU A 168 -10.83 18.18 12.05
N PHE A 169 -11.19 18.27 13.33
CA PHE A 169 -10.94 19.42 14.17
C PHE A 169 -10.32 19.03 15.51
N SER A 170 -9.33 19.79 15.93
CA SER A 170 -8.82 19.75 17.31
C SER A 170 -9.27 21.00 18.06
N TRP A 171 -10.10 20.82 19.08
CA TRP A 171 -10.60 21.93 19.89
C TRP A 171 -9.52 22.60 20.75
N SER A 172 -8.43 21.90 21.00
CA SER A 172 -7.40 22.33 21.97
C SER A 172 -6.08 22.75 21.32
N LYS A 173 -5.90 22.52 20.01
CA LYS A 173 -4.62 22.75 19.33
C LYS A 173 -4.82 23.42 17.97
N LYS A 174 -3.92 24.36 17.65
CA LYS A 174 -3.80 24.88 16.29
C LYS A 174 -3.11 23.78 15.44
N THR A 175 -3.85 23.15 14.55
CA THR A 175 -3.36 22.03 13.73
C THR A 175 -3.12 22.46 12.29
N GLN A 176 -2.26 21.70 11.61
CA GLN A 176 -2.12 21.78 10.16
C GLN A 176 -3.44 21.41 9.46
N PRO A 177 -3.67 21.89 8.23
CA PRO A 177 -4.86 21.54 7.46
C PRO A 177 -5.03 20.02 7.36
N HIS A 178 -6.26 19.53 7.42
CA HIS A 178 -6.60 18.11 7.38
C HIS A 178 -5.93 17.37 6.21
N LEU A 179 -6.00 17.93 5.01
CA LEU A 179 -5.37 17.33 3.81
C LEU A 179 -3.86 17.15 3.94
N VAL A 180 -3.16 18.10 4.59
CA VAL A 180 -1.70 18.01 4.82
C VAL A 180 -1.39 16.89 5.79
N ARG A 181 -2.13 16.81 6.91
CA ARG A 181 -1.97 15.74 7.90
C ARG A 181 -2.26 14.38 7.28
N ARG A 182 -3.32 14.29 6.47
CA ARG A 182 -3.71 13.08 5.75
C ARG A 182 -2.59 12.62 4.80
N GLN A 183 -1.99 13.53 4.05
CA GLN A 183 -0.88 13.21 3.16
C GLN A 183 0.35 12.71 3.92
N ILE A 184 0.70 13.34 5.03
CA ILE A 184 1.84 12.90 5.88
C ILE A 184 1.59 11.50 6.42
N VAL A 185 0.40 11.22 6.95
CA VAL A 185 0.04 9.89 7.45
C VAL A 185 0.12 8.87 6.33
N ASN A 186 -0.48 9.15 5.17
CA ASN A 186 -0.48 8.25 4.03
C ASN A 186 0.95 7.87 3.59
N MET A 187 1.85 8.86 3.48
CA MET A 187 3.26 8.62 3.17
C MET A 187 3.96 7.76 4.23
N SER A 188 3.61 7.97 5.50
CA SER A 188 4.27 7.29 6.63
C SER A 188 3.89 5.82 6.78
N ILE A 189 2.70 5.42 6.30
CA ILE A 189 2.17 4.06 6.43
C ILE A 189 2.10 3.30 5.10
N ALA A 190 2.60 3.87 4.01
CA ALA A 190 2.43 3.29 2.68
C ALA A 190 3.12 1.93 2.52
N ASP A 191 4.18 1.66 3.28
CA ASP A 191 4.92 0.41 3.37
C ASP A 191 4.27 -0.64 4.29
N GLU A 192 3.26 -0.27 5.06
CA GLU A 192 2.57 -1.18 5.99
C GLU A 192 1.31 -1.77 5.32
N PHE A 193 1.34 -3.06 4.99
CA PHE A 193 0.31 -3.71 4.17
C PHE A 193 -1.09 -3.72 4.78
N TYR A 194 -1.21 -3.77 6.10
CA TYR A 194 -2.49 -3.84 6.82
C TYR A 194 -2.79 -2.59 7.65
N VAL A 195 -2.09 -1.48 7.37
CA VAL A 195 -2.39 -0.18 7.98
C VAL A 195 -2.88 0.77 6.90
N HIS A 196 -4.08 1.28 7.03
CA HIS A 196 -4.75 2.12 6.02
C HIS A 196 -5.25 3.41 6.65
N LEU A 197 -5.42 4.45 5.82
CA LEU A 197 -6.21 5.60 6.19
C LEU A 197 -7.70 5.25 6.14
N PHE A 198 -8.45 5.71 7.10
CA PHE A 198 -9.91 5.63 7.06
C PHE A 198 -10.43 6.52 5.91
N PRO A 199 -11.41 6.03 5.11
CA PRO A 199 -11.93 6.76 3.96
C PRO A 199 -12.50 8.14 4.35
N ASP A 200 -12.11 9.17 3.62
CA ASP A 200 -12.48 10.57 3.88
C ASP A 200 -13.97 10.86 3.60
N ASN A 201 -14.56 10.06 2.72
CA ASN A 201 -15.97 10.14 2.35
C ASN A 201 -16.93 9.52 3.37
N THR A 202 -16.40 8.96 4.45
CA THR A 202 -17.16 8.38 5.55
C THR A 202 -16.85 9.17 6.81
N PRO A 203 -17.54 10.31 7.05
CA PRO A 203 -17.27 11.11 8.22
C PRO A 203 -17.65 10.33 9.49
N VAL A 204 -16.69 10.21 10.39
CA VAL A 204 -16.88 9.57 11.69
C VAL A 204 -16.53 10.56 12.78
N ASN A 205 -17.49 10.85 13.63
CA ASN A 205 -17.23 11.58 14.85
C ASN A 205 -17.06 10.59 16.01
N ILE A 206 -15.82 10.38 16.43
CA ILE A 206 -15.50 9.48 17.56
C ILE A 206 -16.13 9.90 18.89
N ALA A 207 -16.53 11.15 19.05
CA ALA A 207 -17.29 11.61 20.20
C ALA A 207 -18.77 11.20 20.11
N ASN A 208 -19.26 10.73 18.97
CA ASN A 208 -20.64 10.31 18.77
C ASN A 208 -20.79 8.79 18.94
N PRO A 209 -21.51 8.32 19.99
CA PRO A 209 -21.73 6.89 20.21
C PRO A 209 -22.45 6.17 19.06
N ALA A 210 -23.23 6.89 18.25
CA ALA A 210 -23.93 6.32 17.10
C ALA A 210 -22.95 5.98 15.97
N ASP A 211 -21.95 6.84 15.72
CA ASP A 211 -20.92 6.60 14.72
C ASP A 211 -19.99 5.45 15.12
N LEU A 212 -19.67 5.35 16.41
CA LEU A 212 -18.89 4.21 16.93
C LEU A 212 -19.65 2.88 16.79
N ARG A 213 -20.98 2.87 17.00
CA ARG A 213 -21.78 1.68 16.74
C ARG A 213 -21.80 1.31 15.27
N ARG A 214 -21.97 2.29 14.37
CA ARG A 214 -21.94 2.10 12.93
C ARG A 214 -20.60 1.51 12.43
N LEU A 215 -19.47 1.99 12.99
CA LEU A 215 -18.14 1.41 12.72
C LEU A 215 -18.02 -0.05 13.15
N ARG A 216 -18.71 -0.43 14.22
CA ARG A 216 -18.70 -1.80 14.74
C ARG A 216 -19.54 -2.76 13.88
N GLU A 217 -20.49 -2.24 13.13
CA GLU A 217 -21.39 -2.99 12.26
C GLU A 217 -20.85 -3.10 10.81
N MET A 218 -19.83 -2.30 10.45
CA MET A 218 -19.12 -2.36 9.16
C MET A 218 -18.03 -3.42 9.17
#